data_1cd239872c201605bd19c0f5660fa13b
#
_entry.id   1cd239872c201605bd19c0f5660fa13b
#
_cell.length_a   1.000
_cell.length_b   1.000
_cell.length_c   1.000
_cell.angle_alpha   90.00
_cell.angle_beta   90.00
_cell.angle_gamma   90.00
#
_symmetry.space_group_name_H-M   'P 1'
#
loop_
_entity.id
_entity.type
_entity.pdbx_description
1 polymer ?
#
loop_
_entity_poly.entity_id
_entity_poly.type
_entity_poly.pdbx_seq_one_letter_code
_entity_poly.pdbx_strand_id
1 'polypeptide(L)'
;MRRDIADLFELDPRLTHLNHGAFGAVPRAVREAQDRARSAVERAPMRAFRDELPAALEAARAAAAAFVGVPADTAALVRNVSEGVAVVLSSLEVGPGDEVVVSSHGYPTAAYAVQSRGATATTATFGLGDDPHDVVDAVARAVTDRTRLVIIDHITSPTALVLPVAEVAAAVTPVPVLVDAAHVPGALPGLVVEALGVDFWVGNLHKWSYTPRSAAVLWVAPHHRDRVRPLVTSWSHGLPFPASFDLQGTVDHSAWLAVPDGLAAWHALGGWQQVERNAELLRRGAEHVRTALGTPSPRAGIPTAPCLEVVALPPGVAETPEGAASLWQRLYAAGFVVPPVSFAGRGLLRLAAAPYNDEDDYERLADGLPALLGAGSSAP
;
A
#
# COMPACT_ATOMS: atom_id res chain seq x y z
N MET A 1 -10.44 -7.42 -20.67
CA MET A 1 -9.29 -6.47 -20.51
C MET A 1 -9.27 -5.47 -21.66
N ARG A 2 -9.24 -4.18 -21.34
CA ARG A 2 -9.17 -3.09 -22.32
C ARG A 2 -7.86 -3.16 -23.12
N ARG A 3 -7.91 -3.64 -24.36
CA ARG A 3 -6.70 -3.87 -25.19
C ARG A 3 -5.89 -2.61 -25.46
N ASP A 4 -6.56 -1.47 -25.70
CA ASP A 4 -5.95 -0.16 -25.93
C ASP A 4 -5.06 0.32 -24.77
N ILE A 5 -5.40 -0.04 -23.53
CA ILE A 5 -4.65 0.28 -22.30
C ILE A 5 -3.71 -0.87 -21.91
N ALA A 6 -4.14 -2.12 -22.10
CA ALA A 6 -3.32 -3.28 -21.72
C ALA A 6 -1.98 -3.31 -22.46
N ASP A 7 -1.94 -2.85 -23.72
CA ASP A 7 -0.71 -2.74 -24.52
C ASP A 7 0.30 -1.74 -23.95
N LEU A 8 -0.13 -0.84 -23.05
CA LEU A 8 0.78 0.05 -22.31
C LEU A 8 1.52 -0.67 -21.19
N PHE A 9 1.09 -1.88 -20.83
CA PHE A 9 1.70 -2.72 -19.79
C PHE A 9 2.24 -4.02 -20.40
N GLU A 10 3.16 -4.69 -19.68
CA GLU A 10 3.67 -6.03 -20.09
C GLU A 10 3.03 -7.13 -19.25
N LEU A 11 1.71 -7.11 -19.15
CA LEU A 11 0.97 -8.16 -18.47
C LEU A 11 0.81 -9.39 -19.39
N ASP A 12 0.87 -10.59 -18.79
CA ASP A 12 0.58 -11.83 -19.51
C ASP A 12 -0.90 -11.82 -19.94
N PRO A 13 -1.22 -11.84 -21.23
CA PRO A 13 -2.60 -11.77 -21.72
C PRO A 13 -3.45 -13.03 -21.40
N ARG A 14 -2.82 -14.10 -20.94
CA ARG A 14 -3.50 -15.32 -20.49
C ARG A 14 -4.03 -15.19 -19.05
N LEU A 15 -3.59 -14.16 -18.32
CA LEU A 15 -3.97 -13.93 -16.93
C LEU A 15 -4.95 -12.76 -16.81
N THR A 16 -6.00 -12.95 -16.05
CA THR A 16 -6.92 -11.88 -15.64
C THR A 16 -6.39 -11.24 -14.35
N HIS A 17 -5.82 -10.05 -14.48
CA HIS A 17 -5.16 -9.34 -13.37
C HIS A 17 -6.16 -8.49 -12.58
N LEU A 18 -6.64 -9.02 -11.45
CA LEU A 18 -7.57 -8.34 -10.52
C LEU A 18 -6.91 -8.01 -9.17
N ASN A 19 -5.58 -7.87 -9.15
CA ASN A 19 -4.79 -7.64 -7.94
C ASN A 19 -3.70 -6.55 -8.13
N HIS A 20 -4.02 -5.47 -8.83
CA HIS A 20 -3.05 -4.38 -9.05
C HIS A 20 -2.49 -3.83 -7.73
N GLY A 21 -3.34 -3.71 -6.70
CA GLY A 21 -2.96 -3.17 -5.39
C GLY A 21 -1.90 -3.95 -4.61
N ALA A 22 -1.55 -5.20 -5.01
CA ALA A 22 -0.49 -5.94 -4.32
C ALA A 22 0.90 -5.35 -4.62
N PHE A 23 1.29 -5.32 -5.90
CA PHE A 23 2.64 -4.94 -6.33
C PHE A 23 2.66 -3.88 -7.45
N GLY A 24 1.51 -3.50 -8.00
CA GLY A 24 1.39 -2.62 -9.14
C GLY A 24 1.92 -3.21 -10.45
N ALA A 25 1.31 -2.86 -11.57
CA ALA A 25 1.90 -3.04 -12.89
C ALA A 25 2.52 -1.73 -13.33
N VAL A 26 3.71 -1.77 -13.91
CA VAL A 26 4.46 -0.58 -14.33
C VAL A 26 4.27 -0.40 -15.83
N PRO A 27 3.82 0.77 -16.33
CA PRO A 27 3.70 1.03 -17.76
C PRO A 27 5.06 0.91 -18.48
N ARG A 28 5.05 0.48 -19.75
CA ARG A 28 6.28 0.30 -20.58
C ARG A 28 7.13 1.56 -20.60
N ALA A 29 6.53 2.72 -20.84
CA ALA A 29 7.25 4.00 -20.89
C ALA A 29 7.99 4.33 -19.58
N VAL A 30 7.42 3.97 -18.43
CA VAL A 30 8.04 4.15 -17.10
C VAL A 30 9.17 3.15 -16.89
N ARG A 31 9.02 1.90 -17.33
CA ARG A 31 10.12 0.92 -17.31
C ARG A 31 11.29 1.37 -18.19
N GLU A 32 11.00 1.84 -19.39
CA GLU A 32 12.02 2.40 -20.29
C GLU A 32 12.73 3.61 -19.66
N ALA A 33 12.02 4.48 -18.92
CA ALA A 33 12.64 5.58 -18.19
C ALA A 33 13.60 5.05 -17.11
N GLN A 34 13.19 4.04 -16.35
CA GLN A 34 14.04 3.37 -15.37
C GLN A 34 15.29 2.75 -16.04
N ASP A 35 15.15 2.09 -17.16
CA ASP A 35 16.27 1.48 -17.90
C ASP A 35 17.20 2.55 -18.49
N ARG A 36 16.68 3.71 -18.93
CA ARG A 36 17.51 4.87 -19.33
C ARG A 36 18.35 5.38 -18.16
N ALA A 37 17.77 5.46 -16.94
CA ALA A 37 18.49 5.88 -15.74
C ALA A 37 19.66 4.92 -15.42
N ARG A 38 19.41 3.60 -15.45
CA ARG A 38 20.46 2.58 -15.29
C ARG A 38 21.57 2.72 -16.34
N SER A 39 21.19 2.83 -17.62
CA SER A 39 22.14 2.98 -18.71
C SER A 39 22.97 4.27 -18.60
N ALA A 40 22.43 5.34 -18.03
CA ALA A 40 23.17 6.57 -17.79
C ALA A 40 24.27 6.38 -16.73
N VAL A 41 23.97 5.65 -15.66
CA VAL A 41 24.96 5.29 -14.64
C VAL A 41 26.11 4.47 -15.26
N GLU A 42 25.80 3.43 -16.04
CA GLU A 42 26.82 2.56 -16.64
C GLU A 42 27.73 3.28 -17.64
N ARG A 43 27.23 4.31 -18.33
CA ARG A 43 28.06 5.12 -19.25
C ARG A 43 29.11 5.96 -18.56
N ALA A 44 28.84 6.46 -17.34
CA ALA A 44 29.77 7.34 -16.63
C ALA A 44 29.49 7.30 -15.11
N PRO A 45 29.85 6.21 -14.41
CA PRO A 45 29.44 6.00 -13.02
C PRO A 45 29.85 7.13 -12.08
N MET A 46 31.08 7.61 -12.18
CA MET A 46 31.57 8.70 -11.31
C MET A 46 30.78 10.00 -11.50
N ARG A 47 30.51 10.37 -12.77
CA ARG A 47 29.73 11.56 -13.10
C ARG A 47 28.28 11.39 -12.61
N ALA A 48 27.68 10.24 -12.87
CA ALA A 48 26.32 9.92 -12.46
C ALA A 48 26.15 10.06 -10.94
N PHE A 49 27.02 9.42 -10.14
CA PHE A 49 26.87 9.44 -8.68
C PHE A 49 27.30 10.77 -8.02
N ARG A 50 28.34 11.46 -8.57
CA ARG A 50 28.85 12.68 -7.93
C ARG A 50 28.13 13.95 -8.36
N ASP A 51 27.85 14.06 -9.66
CA ASP A 51 27.45 15.33 -10.25
C ASP A 51 25.95 15.36 -10.57
N GLU A 52 25.37 14.24 -11.02
CA GLU A 52 23.99 14.21 -11.55
C GLU A 52 22.96 13.70 -10.53
N LEU A 53 23.29 12.69 -9.75
CA LEU A 53 22.38 12.01 -8.83
C LEU A 53 21.76 12.93 -7.77
N PRO A 54 22.50 13.85 -7.09
CA PRO A 54 21.89 14.69 -6.05
C PRO A 54 20.72 15.54 -6.56
N ALA A 55 20.91 16.23 -7.69
CA ALA A 55 19.85 17.03 -8.29
C ALA A 55 18.68 16.18 -8.82
N ALA A 56 18.97 15.00 -9.37
CA ALA A 56 17.94 14.08 -9.85
C ALA A 56 17.10 13.49 -8.71
N LEU A 57 17.71 13.17 -7.57
CA LEU A 57 16.98 12.73 -6.36
C LEU A 57 16.12 13.84 -5.77
N GLU A 58 16.64 15.08 -5.74
CA GLU A 58 15.87 16.24 -5.30
C GLU A 58 14.62 16.44 -6.18
N ALA A 59 14.77 16.37 -7.50
CA ALA A 59 13.66 16.48 -8.45
C ALA A 59 12.64 15.34 -8.27
N ALA A 60 13.08 14.10 -8.09
CA ALA A 60 12.22 12.96 -7.85
C ALA A 60 11.46 13.10 -6.54
N ARG A 61 12.12 13.55 -5.46
CA ARG A 61 11.52 13.83 -4.17
C ARG A 61 10.48 14.96 -4.25
N ALA A 62 10.80 16.04 -4.95
CA ALA A 62 9.88 17.15 -5.16
C ALA A 62 8.61 16.71 -5.91
N ALA A 63 8.75 15.90 -6.96
CA ALA A 63 7.62 15.36 -7.70
C ALA A 63 6.76 14.42 -6.82
N ALA A 64 7.39 13.55 -6.04
CA ALA A 64 6.70 12.64 -5.13
C ALA A 64 5.94 13.40 -4.03
N ALA A 65 6.58 14.39 -3.40
CA ALA A 65 5.99 15.23 -2.37
C ALA A 65 4.77 16.01 -2.91
N ALA A 66 4.93 16.67 -4.06
CA ALA A 66 3.85 17.39 -4.72
C ALA A 66 2.64 16.48 -5.04
N PHE A 67 2.89 15.25 -5.46
CA PHE A 67 1.84 14.28 -5.77
C PHE A 67 1.01 13.88 -4.54
N VAL A 68 1.63 13.78 -3.37
CA VAL A 68 0.92 13.46 -2.11
C VAL A 68 0.52 14.73 -1.34
N GLY A 69 0.72 15.93 -1.92
CA GLY A 69 0.23 17.18 -1.40
C GLY A 69 1.01 17.72 -0.19
N VAL A 70 2.34 17.46 -0.11
CA VAL A 70 3.20 17.97 0.96
C VAL A 70 4.38 18.78 0.41
N PRO A 71 4.97 19.71 1.19
CA PRO A 71 6.20 20.39 0.81
C PRO A 71 7.38 19.42 0.64
N ALA A 72 8.24 19.67 -0.35
CA ALA A 72 9.36 18.77 -0.69
C ALA A 72 10.42 18.61 0.42
N ASP A 73 10.56 19.61 1.28
CA ASP A 73 11.45 19.59 2.46
C ASP A 73 10.87 18.84 3.66
N THR A 74 9.65 18.33 3.53
CA THR A 74 8.94 17.59 4.59
C THR A 74 8.82 16.10 4.32
N ALA A 75 9.33 15.65 3.18
CA ALA A 75 9.20 14.26 2.71
C ALA A 75 10.52 13.69 2.23
N ALA A 76 10.81 12.45 2.59
CA ALA A 76 11.95 11.68 2.11
C ALA A 76 11.49 10.55 1.19
N LEU A 77 12.33 10.15 0.22
CA LEU A 77 12.13 8.92 -0.53
C LEU A 77 12.63 7.73 0.30
N VAL A 78 11.82 6.69 0.34
CA VAL A 78 12.14 5.38 0.91
C VAL A 78 11.74 4.29 -0.08
N ARG A 79 12.23 3.06 0.09
CA ARG A 79 11.94 1.99 -0.87
C ARG A 79 10.50 1.51 -0.82
N ASN A 80 9.92 1.47 0.35
CA ASN A 80 8.53 1.03 0.59
C ASN A 80 8.08 1.41 2.00
N VAL A 81 6.79 1.18 2.29
CA VAL A 81 6.22 1.43 3.62
C VAL A 81 6.92 0.63 4.72
N SER A 82 7.32 -0.62 4.47
CA SER A 82 8.02 -1.43 5.48
C SER A 82 9.35 -0.80 5.91
N GLU A 83 10.10 -0.18 4.98
CA GLU A 83 11.28 0.62 5.32
C GLU A 83 10.90 1.86 6.13
N GLY A 84 9.85 2.58 5.74
CA GLY A 84 9.38 3.75 6.49
C GLY A 84 8.98 3.40 7.93
N VAL A 85 8.27 2.30 8.13
CA VAL A 85 7.95 1.76 9.47
C VAL A 85 9.22 1.48 10.26
N ALA A 86 10.18 0.78 9.66
CA ALA A 86 11.45 0.45 10.32
C ALA A 86 12.28 1.71 10.67
N VAL A 87 12.28 2.73 9.80
CA VAL A 87 12.88 4.05 10.04
C VAL A 87 12.27 4.71 11.26
N VAL A 88 10.94 4.78 11.34
CA VAL A 88 10.24 5.43 12.47
C VAL A 88 10.49 4.68 13.77
N LEU A 89 10.34 3.35 13.78
CA LEU A 89 10.60 2.52 14.94
C LEU A 89 12.06 2.69 15.44
N SER A 90 13.03 2.79 14.51
CA SER A 90 14.43 3.03 14.83
C SER A 90 14.66 4.41 15.41
N SER A 91 14.07 5.43 14.80
CA SER A 91 14.24 6.84 15.21
C SER A 91 13.57 7.17 16.54
N LEU A 92 12.50 6.45 16.89
CA LEU A 92 11.84 6.52 18.20
C LEU A 92 12.49 5.61 19.25
N GLU A 93 13.55 4.85 18.87
CA GLU A 93 14.28 3.93 19.74
C GLU A 93 13.37 2.87 20.39
N VAL A 94 12.31 2.45 19.66
CA VAL A 94 11.38 1.42 20.14
C VAL A 94 12.14 0.11 20.40
N GLY A 95 11.96 -0.47 21.58
CA GLY A 95 12.70 -1.64 22.05
C GLY A 95 12.02 -2.42 23.18
N PRO A 96 12.77 -3.29 23.89
CA PRO A 96 12.22 -4.12 24.96
C PRO A 96 11.55 -3.28 26.07
N GLY A 97 10.33 -3.68 26.44
CA GLY A 97 9.51 -2.98 27.43
C GLY A 97 8.54 -1.96 26.85
N ASP A 98 8.74 -1.54 25.60
CA ASP A 98 7.81 -0.66 24.89
C ASP A 98 6.65 -1.45 24.27
N GLU A 99 5.52 -0.76 24.09
CA GLU A 99 4.35 -1.25 23.35
C GLU A 99 4.11 -0.39 22.10
N VAL A 100 3.71 -1.04 21.02
CA VAL A 100 3.24 -0.36 19.80
C VAL A 100 1.86 -0.92 19.47
N VAL A 101 0.87 -0.04 19.37
CA VAL A 101 -0.48 -0.42 18.96
C VAL A 101 -0.51 -0.58 17.45
N VAL A 102 -1.06 -1.71 16.98
CA VAL A 102 -1.30 -2.01 15.56
C VAL A 102 -2.76 -2.41 15.35
N SER A 103 -3.28 -2.20 14.14
CA SER A 103 -4.65 -2.59 13.77
C SER A 103 -4.77 -4.11 13.51
N SER A 104 -5.90 -4.73 13.90
CA SER A 104 -6.24 -6.11 13.50
C SER A 104 -6.44 -6.25 11.97
N HIS A 105 -6.68 -5.15 11.26
CA HIS A 105 -6.74 -5.06 9.81
C HIS A 105 -5.42 -4.65 9.18
N GLY A 106 -4.37 -4.45 9.97
CA GLY A 106 -3.07 -3.96 9.52
C GLY A 106 -2.30 -4.98 8.69
N TYR A 107 -1.37 -4.47 7.90
CA TYR A 107 -0.45 -5.34 7.19
C TYR A 107 0.52 -6.01 8.18
N PRO A 108 0.63 -7.35 8.20
CA PRO A 108 1.32 -8.07 9.28
C PRO A 108 2.77 -7.67 9.51
N THR A 109 3.46 -7.12 8.48
CA THR A 109 4.86 -6.73 8.59
C THR A 109 5.10 -5.59 9.58
N ALA A 110 4.10 -4.75 9.89
CA ALA A 110 4.19 -3.73 10.93
C ALA A 110 4.38 -4.39 12.30
N ALA A 111 3.55 -5.38 12.64
CA ALA A 111 3.70 -6.14 13.89
C ALA A 111 5.03 -6.91 13.95
N TYR A 112 5.47 -7.52 12.83
CA TYR A 112 6.76 -8.22 12.76
C TYR A 112 7.94 -7.26 12.97
N ALA A 113 7.87 -6.04 12.43
CA ALA A 113 8.90 -5.03 12.64
C ALA A 113 9.00 -4.61 14.12
N VAL A 114 7.86 -4.46 14.82
CA VAL A 114 7.81 -4.19 16.26
C VAL A 114 8.42 -5.34 17.05
N GLN A 115 7.97 -6.58 16.80
CA GLN A 115 8.45 -7.79 17.49
C GLN A 115 9.95 -8.02 17.28
N SER A 116 10.47 -7.75 16.09
CA SER A 116 11.90 -7.91 15.77
C SER A 116 12.81 -7.00 16.60
N ARG A 117 12.25 -5.96 17.21
CA ARG A 117 12.95 -5.02 18.11
C ARG A 117 12.82 -5.41 19.59
N GLY A 118 12.14 -6.52 19.90
CA GLY A 118 11.84 -6.95 21.25
C GLY A 118 10.72 -6.17 21.95
N ALA A 119 10.01 -5.31 21.22
CA ALA A 119 8.84 -4.60 21.70
C ALA A 119 7.56 -5.44 21.54
N THR A 120 6.50 -5.07 22.25
CA THR A 120 5.20 -5.73 22.18
C THR A 120 4.32 -5.06 21.13
N ALA A 121 3.81 -5.83 20.15
CA ALA A 121 2.76 -5.36 19.25
C ALA A 121 1.39 -5.65 19.89
N THR A 122 0.70 -4.61 20.34
CA THR A 122 -0.64 -4.68 20.94
C THR A 122 -1.68 -4.46 19.86
N THR A 123 -2.59 -5.42 19.65
CA THR A 123 -3.55 -5.36 18.54
C THR A 123 -4.84 -4.66 18.97
N ALA A 124 -5.18 -3.55 18.34
CA ALA A 124 -6.51 -2.95 18.39
C ALA A 124 -7.45 -3.73 17.47
N THR A 125 -8.47 -4.39 18.05
CA THR A 125 -9.36 -5.30 17.34
C THR A 125 -10.71 -4.67 17.09
N PHE A 126 -11.13 -4.67 15.83
CA PHE A 126 -12.45 -4.27 15.35
C PHE A 126 -12.89 -5.15 14.19
N GLY A 127 -14.18 -5.13 13.84
CA GLY A 127 -14.80 -6.01 12.87
C GLY A 127 -14.97 -5.36 11.48
N LEU A 128 -15.30 -6.18 10.47
CA LEU A 128 -15.64 -5.70 9.12
C LEU A 128 -16.93 -4.88 9.04
N GLY A 129 -17.82 -5.04 10.02
CA GLY A 129 -19.12 -4.36 10.07
C GLY A 129 -19.18 -3.18 11.03
N ASP A 130 -18.06 -2.86 11.67
CA ASP A 130 -17.96 -1.77 12.62
C ASP A 130 -17.98 -0.41 11.91
N ASP A 131 -18.27 0.63 12.64
CA ASP A 131 -18.25 2.00 12.14
C ASP A 131 -16.90 2.71 12.46
N PRO A 132 -16.66 3.91 11.93
CA PRO A 132 -15.44 4.66 12.21
C PRO A 132 -15.21 4.93 13.71
N HIS A 133 -16.26 5.10 14.50
CA HIS A 133 -16.14 5.35 15.94
C HIS A 133 -15.65 4.12 16.70
N ASP A 134 -16.13 2.93 16.32
CA ASP A 134 -15.65 1.66 16.88
C ASP A 134 -14.14 1.46 16.67
N VAL A 135 -13.61 1.89 15.50
CA VAL A 135 -12.17 1.86 15.21
C VAL A 135 -11.39 2.78 16.16
N VAL A 136 -11.85 4.02 16.31
CA VAL A 136 -11.24 5.01 17.20
C VAL A 136 -11.20 4.48 18.63
N ASP A 137 -12.31 3.97 19.11
CA ASP A 137 -12.46 3.40 20.44
C ASP A 137 -11.57 2.18 20.65
N ALA A 138 -11.48 1.29 19.66
CA ALA A 138 -10.63 0.10 19.74
C ALA A 138 -9.15 0.48 19.86
N VAL A 139 -8.70 1.47 19.09
CA VAL A 139 -7.30 1.96 19.14
C VAL A 139 -7.03 2.68 20.47
N ALA A 140 -7.93 3.57 20.90
CA ALA A 140 -7.78 4.30 22.16
C ALA A 140 -7.72 3.35 23.39
N ARG A 141 -8.56 2.32 23.42
CA ARG A 141 -8.53 1.30 24.48
C ARG A 141 -7.25 0.45 24.51
N ALA A 142 -6.58 0.31 23.37
CA ALA A 142 -5.32 -0.45 23.28
C ALA A 142 -4.09 0.34 23.75
N VAL A 143 -4.20 1.66 23.89
CA VAL A 143 -3.12 2.54 24.39
C VAL A 143 -2.94 2.37 25.89
N THR A 144 -1.68 2.25 26.33
CA THR A 144 -1.24 2.18 27.73
C THR A 144 -0.11 3.18 27.99
N ASP A 145 0.32 3.29 29.26
CA ASP A 145 1.49 4.14 29.64
C ASP A 145 2.80 3.67 28.98
N ARG A 146 2.87 2.46 28.46
CA ARG A 146 4.03 1.92 27.74
C ARG A 146 3.93 2.09 26.23
N THR A 147 2.82 2.61 25.73
CA THR A 147 2.63 2.79 24.28
C THR A 147 3.54 3.89 23.75
N ARG A 148 4.46 3.54 22.85
CA ARG A 148 5.43 4.46 22.22
C ARG A 148 5.00 4.96 20.87
N LEU A 149 4.11 4.23 20.21
CA LEU A 149 3.64 4.52 18.85
C LEU A 149 2.32 3.81 18.59
N VAL A 150 1.45 4.44 17.82
CA VAL A 150 0.33 3.77 17.13
C VAL A 150 0.67 3.67 15.65
N ILE A 151 0.58 2.46 15.07
CA ILE A 151 0.68 2.24 13.62
C ILE A 151 -0.70 1.84 13.10
N ILE A 152 -1.26 2.67 12.22
CA ILE A 152 -2.59 2.44 11.66
C ILE A 152 -2.57 2.57 10.14
N ASP A 153 -3.24 1.63 9.46
CA ASP A 153 -3.40 1.70 8.00
C ASP A 153 -4.40 2.81 7.64
N HIS A 154 -4.12 3.61 6.60
CA HIS A 154 -5.12 4.51 6.05
C HIS A 154 -6.12 3.76 5.14
N ILE A 155 -5.59 2.84 4.31
CA ILE A 155 -6.38 1.85 3.56
C ILE A 155 -5.86 0.48 3.94
N THR A 156 -6.71 -0.34 4.54
CA THR A 156 -6.34 -1.67 5.02
C THR A 156 -6.09 -2.63 3.86
N SER A 157 -4.96 -3.35 3.92
CA SER A 157 -4.58 -4.27 2.85
C SER A 157 -5.50 -5.50 2.74
N PRO A 158 -5.86 -6.21 3.83
CA PRO A 158 -6.68 -7.42 3.73
C PRO A 158 -8.17 -7.15 3.49
N THR A 159 -8.67 -5.98 3.88
CA THR A 159 -10.11 -5.70 4.00
C THR A 159 -10.59 -4.48 3.22
N ALA A 160 -9.67 -3.73 2.58
CA ALA A 160 -9.96 -2.59 1.72
C ALA A 160 -10.74 -1.44 2.37
N LEU A 161 -10.68 -1.29 3.70
CA LEU A 161 -11.36 -0.23 4.45
C LEU A 161 -10.52 1.05 4.48
N VAL A 162 -11.17 2.22 4.42
CA VAL A 162 -10.53 3.52 4.65
C VAL A 162 -10.74 3.90 6.11
N LEU A 163 -9.68 3.83 6.92
CA LEU A 163 -9.77 4.06 8.36
C LEU A 163 -9.74 5.55 8.73
N PRO A 164 -10.39 5.96 9.84
CA PRO A 164 -10.50 7.34 10.31
C PRO A 164 -9.21 7.77 11.03
N VAL A 165 -8.10 7.91 10.27
CA VAL A 165 -6.75 8.12 10.84
C VAL A 165 -6.61 9.44 11.59
N ALA A 166 -7.32 10.50 11.17
CA ALA A 166 -7.30 11.79 11.86
C ALA A 166 -7.98 11.73 13.23
N GLU A 167 -9.13 11.07 13.29
CA GLU A 167 -9.89 10.86 14.53
C GLU A 167 -9.11 9.97 15.50
N VAL A 168 -8.44 8.94 14.97
CA VAL A 168 -7.55 8.09 15.77
C VAL A 168 -6.40 8.93 16.34
N ALA A 169 -5.73 9.74 15.53
CA ALA A 169 -4.62 10.58 16.00
C ALA A 169 -5.07 11.54 17.10
N ALA A 170 -6.23 12.16 16.96
CA ALA A 170 -6.80 13.04 17.97
C ALA A 170 -7.10 12.29 19.28
N ALA A 171 -7.64 11.06 19.20
CA ALA A 171 -8.05 10.27 20.37
C ALA A 171 -6.87 9.71 21.18
N VAL A 172 -5.71 9.48 20.55
CA VAL A 172 -4.55 8.87 21.22
C VAL A 172 -3.47 9.89 21.64
N THR A 173 -3.70 11.17 21.39
CA THR A 173 -2.76 12.23 21.81
C THR A 173 -2.45 12.11 23.32
N PRO A 174 -1.16 12.17 23.79
CA PRO A 174 0.04 12.60 23.04
C PRO A 174 0.86 11.46 22.42
N VAL A 175 0.34 10.26 22.27
CA VAL A 175 1.07 9.13 21.67
C VAL A 175 1.25 9.38 20.18
N PRO A 176 2.50 9.30 19.63
CA PRO A 176 2.75 9.51 18.21
C PRO A 176 2.00 8.48 17.33
N VAL A 177 1.58 8.93 16.14
CA VAL A 177 0.88 8.10 15.16
C VAL A 177 1.65 8.02 13.86
N LEU A 178 1.93 6.80 13.42
CA LEU A 178 2.42 6.47 12.08
C LEU A 178 1.29 5.90 11.24
N VAL A 179 1.00 6.55 10.12
CA VAL A 179 0.04 6.04 9.14
C VAL A 179 0.73 5.20 8.09
N ASP A 180 0.36 3.92 8.01
CA ASP A 180 0.64 3.06 6.87
C ASP A 180 -0.33 3.42 5.73
N ALA A 181 0.15 4.19 4.78
CA ALA A 181 -0.60 4.65 3.63
C ALA A 181 -0.18 3.91 2.34
N ALA A 182 0.20 2.63 2.46
CA ALA A 182 0.71 1.83 1.33
C ALA A 182 -0.23 1.84 0.11
N HIS A 183 -1.53 1.98 0.30
CA HIS A 183 -2.53 1.96 -0.76
C HIS A 183 -3.09 3.35 -1.13
N VAL A 184 -2.57 4.43 -0.54
CA VAL A 184 -3.16 5.77 -0.66
C VAL A 184 -2.67 6.56 -1.88
N PRO A 185 -1.35 6.69 -2.17
CA PRO A 185 -0.89 7.49 -3.31
C PRO A 185 -1.49 7.01 -4.63
N GLY A 186 -2.22 7.89 -5.30
CA GLY A 186 -2.87 7.62 -6.58
C GLY A 186 -4.21 6.85 -6.50
N ALA A 187 -4.71 6.53 -5.29
CA ALA A 187 -5.97 5.81 -5.08
C ALA A 187 -6.99 6.58 -4.24
N LEU A 188 -6.57 7.39 -3.25
CA LEU A 188 -7.48 8.14 -2.39
C LEU A 188 -7.40 9.63 -2.69
N PRO A 189 -8.47 10.24 -3.27
CA PRO A 189 -8.49 11.67 -3.59
C PRO A 189 -8.66 12.54 -2.34
N GLY A 190 -8.31 13.82 -2.47
CA GLY A 190 -8.57 14.83 -1.44
C GLY A 190 -7.70 14.75 -0.19
N LEU A 191 -6.61 13.97 -0.25
CA LEU A 191 -5.68 13.81 0.87
C LEU A 191 -4.91 15.13 1.12
N VAL A 192 -4.90 15.56 2.37
CA VAL A 192 -4.03 16.61 2.90
C VAL A 192 -3.33 16.04 4.13
N VAL A 193 -2.13 15.49 3.94
CA VAL A 193 -1.39 14.75 4.98
C VAL A 193 -1.21 15.58 6.26
N GLU A 194 -0.86 16.86 6.11
CA GLU A 194 -0.64 17.77 7.26
C GLU A 194 -1.92 18.01 8.08
N ALA A 195 -3.10 17.89 7.46
CA ALA A 195 -4.38 18.06 8.16
C ALA A 195 -4.82 16.82 8.94
N LEU A 196 -4.15 15.68 8.78
CA LEU A 196 -4.48 14.45 9.50
C LEU A 196 -4.09 14.51 10.99
N GLY A 197 -3.23 15.45 11.39
CA GLY A 197 -2.77 15.55 12.78
C GLY A 197 -1.89 14.38 13.23
N VAL A 198 -1.30 13.64 12.30
CA VAL A 198 -0.42 12.49 12.55
C VAL A 198 1.05 12.92 12.58
N ASP A 199 1.92 12.07 13.12
CA ASP A 199 3.35 12.36 13.27
C ASP A 199 4.18 11.87 12.09
N PHE A 200 3.79 10.73 11.53
CA PHE A 200 4.46 10.09 10.40
C PHE A 200 3.41 9.55 9.43
N TRP A 201 3.70 9.68 8.15
CA TRP A 201 2.88 9.12 7.09
C TRP A 201 3.79 8.50 6.01
N VAL A 202 3.54 7.26 5.61
CA VAL A 202 4.35 6.61 4.58
C VAL A 202 3.48 5.92 3.55
N GLY A 203 3.66 6.29 2.26
CA GLY A 203 2.83 5.81 1.16
C GLY A 203 3.64 5.23 0.02
N ASN A 204 3.21 4.09 -0.54
CA ASN A 204 3.83 3.46 -1.69
C ASN A 204 3.42 4.16 -2.99
N LEU A 205 4.38 4.64 -3.77
CA LEU A 205 4.14 5.15 -5.12
C LEU A 205 4.01 4.02 -6.15
N HIS A 206 4.67 2.88 -5.92
CA HIS A 206 4.72 1.75 -6.86
C HIS A 206 3.43 0.92 -6.96
N LYS A 207 2.38 1.26 -6.22
CA LYS A 207 1.06 0.61 -6.35
C LYS A 207 0.19 1.39 -7.34
N TRP A 208 -0.52 2.40 -6.89
CA TRP A 208 -1.52 3.09 -7.70
C TRP A 208 -1.00 4.30 -8.48
N SER A 209 0.27 4.72 -8.23
CA SER A 209 0.91 5.83 -8.94
C SER A 209 1.84 5.37 -10.07
N TYR A 210 1.82 4.08 -10.43
CA TYR A 210 2.53 3.45 -11.56
C TYR A 210 4.04 3.65 -11.59
N THR A 211 4.66 4.04 -10.48
CA THR A 211 6.13 4.10 -10.40
C THR A 211 6.74 2.71 -10.34
N PRO A 212 8.03 2.54 -10.67
CA PRO A 212 8.71 1.29 -10.44
C PRO A 212 8.68 0.89 -8.96
N ARG A 213 8.77 -0.42 -8.68
CA ARG A 213 8.88 -0.94 -7.31
C ARG A 213 10.11 -0.35 -6.63
N SER A 214 10.09 -0.27 -5.30
CA SER A 214 11.08 0.42 -4.46
C SER A 214 10.98 1.96 -4.51
N ALA A 215 9.77 2.50 -4.68
CA ALA A 215 9.50 3.93 -4.57
C ALA A 215 8.32 4.19 -3.61
N ALA A 216 8.59 4.93 -2.55
CA ALA A 216 7.61 5.37 -1.53
C ALA A 216 8.03 6.72 -0.96
N VAL A 217 7.09 7.41 -0.32
CA VAL A 217 7.28 8.70 0.35
C VAL A 217 7.08 8.53 1.85
N LEU A 218 8.03 8.99 2.64
CA LEU A 218 7.92 9.16 4.09
C LEU A 218 7.79 10.66 4.40
N TRP A 219 6.62 11.08 4.86
CA TRP A 219 6.40 12.40 5.43
C TRP A 219 6.58 12.36 6.95
N VAL A 220 7.18 13.42 7.51
CA VAL A 220 7.49 13.54 8.94
C VAL A 220 7.01 14.91 9.45
N ALA A 221 6.24 14.90 10.53
CA ALA A 221 5.81 16.12 11.19
C ALA A 221 7.01 16.98 11.66
N PRO A 222 6.90 18.32 11.66
CA PRO A 222 8.04 19.21 11.93
C PRO A 222 8.83 18.88 13.21
N HIS A 223 8.14 18.56 14.29
CA HIS A 223 8.73 18.30 15.61
C HIS A 223 9.46 16.96 15.75
N HIS A 224 9.39 16.09 14.71
CA HIS A 224 10.13 14.83 14.67
C HIS A 224 11.32 14.83 13.71
N ARG A 225 11.46 15.84 12.81
CA ARG A 225 12.47 15.82 11.72
C ARG A 225 13.90 15.74 12.22
N ASP A 226 14.20 16.39 13.36
CA ASP A 226 15.55 16.42 13.94
C ASP A 226 16.00 15.05 14.49
N ARG A 227 15.08 14.13 14.74
CA ARG A 227 15.36 12.80 15.27
C ARG A 227 15.25 11.67 14.25
N VAL A 228 14.53 11.89 13.14
CA VAL A 228 14.36 10.85 12.12
C VAL A 228 15.64 10.70 11.29
N ARG A 229 16.12 9.45 11.20
CA ARG A 229 17.37 9.08 10.53
C ARG A 229 17.14 7.88 9.60
N PRO A 230 17.84 7.80 8.46
CA PRO A 230 17.83 6.62 7.63
C PRO A 230 18.43 5.42 8.36
N LEU A 231 18.01 4.21 7.97
CA LEU A 231 18.53 2.96 8.56
C LEU A 231 20.00 2.72 8.23
N VAL A 232 20.47 3.26 7.12
CA VAL A 232 21.86 3.10 6.67
C VAL A 232 22.56 4.45 6.77
N THR A 233 23.55 4.54 7.64
CA THR A 233 24.43 5.71 7.72
C THR A 233 25.42 5.68 6.57
N SER A 234 25.48 6.75 5.76
CA SER A 234 26.36 6.86 4.61
C SER A 234 26.77 8.32 4.34
N TRP A 235 27.04 8.68 3.09
CA TRP A 235 27.54 9.99 2.67
C TRP A 235 26.63 11.16 3.03
N SER A 236 25.33 10.94 3.24
CA SER A 236 24.37 11.93 3.73
C SER A 236 24.38 12.09 5.24
N HIS A 237 25.33 11.45 5.98
CA HIS A 237 25.40 11.57 7.44
C HIS A 237 25.63 13.02 7.87
N GLY A 238 24.82 13.48 8.84
CA GLY A 238 24.90 14.85 9.34
C GLY A 238 24.10 15.88 8.56
N LEU A 239 23.55 15.52 7.39
CA LEU A 239 22.59 16.36 6.69
C LEU A 239 21.23 16.34 7.42
N PRO A 240 20.47 17.46 7.37
CA PRO A 240 19.13 17.49 7.95
C PRO A 240 18.16 16.59 7.13
N PHE A 241 17.02 16.25 7.76
CA PHE A 241 15.88 15.65 7.04
C PHE A 241 15.37 16.66 5.98
N PRO A 242 15.01 16.26 4.75
CA PRO A 242 15.04 14.90 4.21
C PRO A 242 16.34 14.51 3.51
N ALA A 243 17.30 15.43 3.33
CA ALA A 243 18.54 15.21 2.57
C ALA A 243 19.41 14.07 3.14
N SER A 244 19.29 13.77 4.43
CA SER A 244 19.95 12.63 5.06
C SER A 244 19.54 11.27 4.48
N PHE A 245 18.41 11.19 3.77
CA PHE A 245 17.88 9.98 3.14
C PHE A 245 18.33 9.76 1.70
N ASP A 246 18.93 10.75 1.05
CA ASP A 246 19.22 10.70 -0.37
C ASP A 246 20.32 9.68 -0.72
N LEU A 247 21.38 9.59 0.08
CA LEU A 247 22.53 8.72 -0.19
C LEU A 247 22.76 7.73 0.96
N GLN A 248 22.13 6.58 0.87
CA GLN A 248 22.21 5.48 1.84
C GLN A 248 23.16 4.35 1.37
N GLY A 249 24.30 4.71 0.79
CA GLY A 249 25.25 3.78 0.19
C GLY A 249 25.10 3.70 -1.34
N THR A 250 25.94 2.86 -1.97
CA THR A 250 25.85 2.63 -3.40
C THR A 250 24.75 1.63 -3.69
N VAL A 251 23.62 2.12 -4.19
CA VAL A 251 22.42 1.33 -4.53
C VAL A 251 21.91 1.74 -5.92
N ASP A 252 21.03 0.94 -6.50
CA ASP A 252 20.30 1.30 -7.72
C ASP A 252 19.18 2.31 -7.38
N HIS A 253 19.39 3.58 -7.71
CA HIS A 253 18.40 4.65 -7.52
C HIS A 253 17.37 4.75 -8.65
N SER A 254 17.47 3.92 -9.69
CA SER A 254 16.66 4.05 -10.91
C SER A 254 15.15 4.05 -10.66
N ALA A 255 14.67 3.36 -9.62
CA ALA A 255 13.25 3.37 -9.24
C ALA A 255 12.81 4.76 -8.75
N TRP A 256 13.65 5.45 -7.98
CA TRP A 256 13.36 6.81 -7.52
C TRP A 256 13.48 7.82 -8.66
N LEU A 257 14.50 7.67 -9.50
CA LEU A 257 14.72 8.56 -10.66
C LEU A 257 13.57 8.50 -11.68
N ALA A 258 12.86 7.36 -11.76
CA ALA A 258 11.70 7.20 -12.64
C ALA A 258 10.35 7.57 -11.95
N VAL A 259 10.37 8.13 -10.74
CA VAL A 259 9.12 8.61 -10.07
C VAL A 259 8.41 9.66 -10.91
N PRO A 260 9.06 10.71 -11.45
CA PRO A 260 8.38 11.68 -12.29
C PRO A 260 7.69 11.06 -13.51
N ASP A 261 8.32 10.07 -14.16
CA ASP A 261 7.71 9.35 -15.30
C ASP A 261 6.49 8.52 -14.89
N GLY A 262 6.54 7.87 -13.72
CA GLY A 262 5.39 7.14 -13.17
C GLY A 262 4.20 8.06 -12.90
N LEU A 263 4.45 9.21 -12.28
CA LEU A 263 3.41 10.21 -12.00
C LEU A 263 2.85 10.83 -13.29
N ALA A 264 3.71 11.09 -14.27
CA ALA A 264 3.28 11.53 -15.60
C ALA A 264 2.40 10.48 -16.29
N ALA A 265 2.74 9.19 -16.19
CA ALA A 265 1.91 8.11 -16.71
C ALA A 265 0.56 8.03 -15.97
N TRP A 266 0.52 8.25 -14.66
CA TRP A 266 -0.71 8.30 -13.89
C TRP A 266 -1.65 9.41 -14.41
N HIS A 267 -1.12 10.60 -14.67
CA HIS A 267 -1.89 11.71 -15.25
C HIS A 267 -2.34 11.39 -16.68
N ALA A 268 -1.47 10.83 -17.51
CA ALA A 268 -1.78 10.47 -18.88
C ALA A 268 -2.86 9.37 -19.00
N LEU A 269 -2.94 8.46 -18.02
CA LEU A 269 -4.00 7.46 -17.91
C LEU A 269 -5.32 8.02 -17.42
N GLY A 270 -5.39 9.32 -17.08
CA GLY A 270 -6.61 10.03 -16.71
C GLY A 270 -6.69 10.46 -15.24
N GLY A 271 -5.66 10.21 -14.44
CA GLY A 271 -5.58 10.70 -13.07
C GLY A 271 -6.79 10.31 -12.21
N TRP A 272 -7.35 11.27 -11.47
CA TRP A 272 -8.50 11.03 -10.60
C TRP A 272 -9.76 10.55 -11.35
N GLN A 273 -9.98 10.99 -12.59
CA GLN A 273 -11.10 10.49 -13.41
C GLN A 273 -10.95 8.99 -13.71
N GLN A 274 -9.71 8.50 -13.87
CA GLN A 274 -9.48 7.06 -14.04
C GLN A 274 -9.72 6.31 -12.72
N VAL A 275 -9.37 6.88 -11.58
CA VAL A 275 -9.69 6.30 -10.26
C VAL A 275 -11.19 6.16 -10.07
N GLU A 276 -11.98 7.17 -10.42
CA GLU A 276 -13.46 7.12 -10.37
C GLU A 276 -14.03 6.03 -11.30
N ARG A 277 -13.51 5.92 -12.54
CA ARG A 277 -13.89 4.84 -13.47
C ARG A 277 -13.53 3.45 -12.92
N ASN A 278 -12.36 3.32 -12.31
CA ASN A 278 -11.94 2.07 -11.67
C ASN A 278 -12.86 1.70 -10.50
N ALA A 279 -13.23 2.67 -9.66
CA ALA A 279 -14.13 2.46 -8.53
C ALA A 279 -15.51 1.98 -9.00
N GLU A 280 -16.07 2.61 -10.02
CA GLU A 280 -17.37 2.20 -10.59
C GLU A 280 -17.30 0.82 -11.24
N LEU A 281 -16.23 0.52 -11.98
CA LEU A 281 -15.99 -0.80 -12.55
C LEU A 281 -15.88 -1.86 -11.45
N LEU A 282 -15.12 -1.58 -10.39
CA LEU A 282 -14.92 -2.49 -9.27
C LEU A 282 -16.22 -2.80 -8.54
N ARG A 283 -17.05 -1.77 -8.30
CA ARG A 283 -18.35 -1.92 -7.65
C ARG A 283 -19.27 -2.87 -8.44
N ARG A 284 -19.35 -2.71 -9.77
CA ARG A 284 -20.12 -3.63 -10.65
C ARG A 284 -19.50 -5.02 -10.67
N GLY A 285 -18.20 -5.10 -10.86
CA GLY A 285 -17.48 -6.38 -10.88
C GLY A 285 -17.61 -7.17 -9.58
N ALA A 286 -17.53 -6.50 -8.43
CA ALA A 286 -17.76 -7.13 -7.14
C ALA A 286 -19.20 -7.64 -6.99
N GLU A 287 -20.19 -6.96 -7.59
CA GLU A 287 -21.57 -7.41 -7.58
C GLU A 287 -21.79 -8.67 -8.45
N HIS A 288 -21.15 -8.77 -9.61
CA HIS A 288 -21.13 -10.02 -10.39
C HIS A 288 -20.60 -11.19 -9.55
N VAL A 289 -19.48 -10.99 -8.88
CA VAL A 289 -18.87 -12.02 -8.03
C VAL A 289 -19.76 -12.37 -6.84
N ARG A 290 -20.35 -11.38 -6.15
CA ARG A 290 -21.29 -11.63 -5.03
C ARG A 290 -22.50 -12.44 -5.49
N THR A 291 -23.08 -12.07 -6.63
CA THR A 291 -24.24 -12.77 -7.21
C THR A 291 -23.91 -14.22 -7.52
N ALA A 292 -22.76 -14.49 -8.14
CA ALA A 292 -22.32 -15.85 -8.48
C ALA A 292 -22.09 -16.72 -7.23
N LEU A 293 -21.63 -16.11 -6.12
CA LEU A 293 -21.36 -16.79 -4.86
C LEU A 293 -22.59 -16.88 -3.93
N GLY A 294 -23.66 -16.14 -4.21
CA GLY A 294 -24.81 -16.02 -3.32
C GLY A 294 -24.47 -15.37 -1.98
N THR A 295 -23.44 -14.50 -1.94
CA THR A 295 -22.96 -13.87 -0.71
C THR A 295 -23.45 -12.43 -0.62
N PRO A 296 -23.83 -11.95 0.61
CA PRO A 296 -24.30 -10.58 0.77
C PRO A 296 -23.15 -9.58 0.61
N SER A 297 -23.50 -8.35 0.22
CA SER A 297 -22.58 -7.22 0.37
C SER A 297 -22.20 -7.06 1.84
N PRO A 298 -20.91 -6.85 2.17
CA PRO A 298 -20.53 -6.52 3.52
C PRO A 298 -21.29 -5.25 3.95
N ARG A 299 -21.88 -5.27 5.14
CA ARG A 299 -22.34 -4.02 5.75
C ARG A 299 -21.09 -3.30 6.25
N ALA A 300 -20.59 -2.38 5.48
CA ALA A 300 -19.51 -1.52 5.92
C ALA A 300 -20.09 -0.23 6.50
N GLY A 301 -19.92 -0.02 7.81
CA GLY A 301 -20.00 1.32 8.41
C GLY A 301 -18.81 2.17 8.00
N ILE A 302 -17.63 1.53 7.78
CA ILE A 302 -16.39 2.16 7.32
C ILE A 302 -16.36 2.22 5.79
N PRO A 303 -16.01 3.36 5.16
CA PRO A 303 -15.88 3.47 3.72
C PRO A 303 -14.87 2.47 3.13
N THR A 304 -15.14 1.96 1.94
CA THR A 304 -14.21 1.12 1.19
C THR A 304 -13.30 1.96 0.28
N ALA A 305 -12.12 1.43 -0.02
CA ALA A 305 -11.16 2.10 -0.91
C ALA A 305 -11.68 2.15 -2.36
N PRO A 306 -11.41 3.21 -3.15
CA PRO A 306 -11.92 3.34 -4.50
C PRO A 306 -11.52 2.21 -5.46
N CYS A 307 -10.29 1.70 -5.32
CA CYS A 307 -9.73 0.71 -6.25
C CYS A 307 -9.53 -0.69 -5.64
N LEU A 308 -10.02 -0.91 -4.41
CA LEU A 308 -9.97 -2.19 -3.69
C LEU A 308 -11.33 -2.49 -3.07
N GLU A 309 -11.77 -3.74 -3.18
CA GLU A 309 -12.99 -4.23 -2.51
C GLU A 309 -12.81 -5.69 -2.11
N VAL A 310 -13.54 -6.11 -1.08
CA VAL A 310 -13.59 -7.51 -0.65
C VAL A 310 -14.98 -8.09 -0.86
N VAL A 311 -15.00 -9.35 -1.31
CA VAL A 311 -16.21 -10.17 -1.40
C VAL A 311 -16.08 -11.33 -0.44
N ALA A 312 -17.09 -11.56 0.40
CA ALA A 312 -17.11 -12.71 1.29
C ALA A 312 -17.18 -14.01 0.49
N LEU A 313 -16.35 -14.97 0.85
CA LEU A 313 -16.42 -16.33 0.32
C LEU A 313 -17.47 -17.15 1.10
N PRO A 314 -18.02 -18.22 0.51
CA PRO A 314 -18.92 -19.13 1.22
C PRO A 314 -18.26 -19.72 2.47
N PRO A 315 -19.05 -20.07 3.50
CA PRO A 315 -18.55 -20.74 4.71
C PRO A 315 -17.70 -21.96 4.38
N GLY A 316 -16.62 -22.15 5.12
CA GLY A 316 -15.65 -23.24 4.91
C GLY A 316 -14.58 -22.95 3.84
N VAL A 317 -14.69 -21.85 3.09
CA VAL A 317 -13.75 -21.51 2.01
C VAL A 317 -12.76 -20.45 2.49
N ALA A 318 -11.47 -20.78 2.43
CA ALA A 318 -10.35 -19.87 2.75
C ALA A 318 -10.45 -19.21 4.15
N GLU A 319 -11.05 -19.88 5.11
CA GLU A 319 -11.18 -19.40 6.50
C GLU A 319 -9.85 -19.46 7.27
N THR A 320 -8.88 -20.23 6.77
CA THR A 320 -7.52 -20.31 7.31
C THR A 320 -6.48 -19.80 6.29
N PRO A 321 -5.28 -19.41 6.73
CA PRO A 321 -4.19 -19.02 5.82
C PRO A 321 -3.85 -20.12 4.80
N GLU A 322 -3.86 -21.40 5.22
CA GLU A 322 -3.59 -22.54 4.34
C GLU A 322 -4.71 -22.72 3.30
N GLY A 323 -5.96 -22.55 3.72
CA GLY A 323 -7.12 -22.59 2.82
C GLY A 323 -7.07 -21.46 1.78
N ALA A 324 -6.69 -20.25 2.21
CA ALA A 324 -6.48 -19.13 1.32
C ALA A 324 -5.33 -19.38 0.33
N ALA A 325 -4.20 -19.92 0.80
CA ALA A 325 -3.08 -20.29 -0.07
C ALA A 325 -3.46 -21.38 -1.09
N SER A 326 -4.23 -22.38 -0.68
CA SER A 326 -4.72 -23.43 -1.58
C SER A 326 -5.66 -22.86 -2.65
N LEU A 327 -6.60 -21.98 -2.27
CA LEU A 327 -7.50 -21.32 -3.22
C LEU A 327 -6.73 -20.41 -4.19
N TRP A 328 -5.73 -19.69 -3.72
CA TRP A 328 -4.84 -18.90 -4.58
C TRP A 328 -4.23 -19.74 -5.70
N GLN A 329 -3.70 -20.93 -5.41
CA GLN A 329 -3.09 -21.80 -6.40
C GLN A 329 -4.12 -22.24 -7.46
N ARG A 330 -5.34 -22.58 -7.05
CA ARG A 330 -6.42 -22.95 -8.00
C ARG A 330 -6.84 -21.78 -8.88
N LEU A 331 -7.02 -20.60 -8.32
CA LEU A 331 -7.36 -19.39 -9.07
C LEU A 331 -6.25 -19.04 -10.07
N TYR A 332 -5.00 -19.07 -9.65
CA TYR A 332 -3.87 -18.77 -10.52
C TYR A 332 -3.73 -19.80 -11.66
N ALA A 333 -3.90 -21.09 -11.37
CA ALA A 333 -3.90 -22.15 -12.40
C ALA A 333 -5.03 -22.00 -13.42
N ALA A 334 -6.17 -21.42 -13.00
CA ALA A 334 -7.29 -21.09 -13.87
C ALA A 334 -7.13 -19.73 -14.60
N GLY A 335 -6.00 -19.04 -14.44
CA GLY A 335 -5.71 -17.78 -15.10
C GLY A 335 -6.18 -16.54 -14.38
N PHE A 336 -6.59 -16.62 -13.10
CA PHE A 336 -7.04 -15.48 -12.31
C PHE A 336 -6.00 -15.04 -11.27
N VAL A 337 -5.55 -13.80 -11.36
CA VAL A 337 -4.67 -13.18 -10.37
C VAL A 337 -5.53 -12.37 -9.39
N VAL A 338 -6.10 -13.04 -8.42
CA VAL A 338 -6.97 -12.46 -7.39
C VAL A 338 -6.70 -13.15 -6.05
N PRO A 339 -6.34 -12.40 -4.98
CA PRO A 339 -5.94 -13.00 -3.72
C PRO A 339 -7.15 -13.34 -2.83
N PRO A 340 -7.28 -14.61 -2.42
CA PRO A 340 -8.08 -14.96 -1.26
C PRO A 340 -7.36 -14.49 0.02
N VAL A 341 -8.12 -14.06 1.01
CA VAL A 341 -7.64 -13.60 2.31
C VAL A 341 -8.41 -14.33 3.40
N SER A 342 -7.70 -14.93 4.36
CA SER A 342 -8.28 -15.39 5.62
C SER A 342 -8.26 -14.23 6.61
N PHE A 343 -9.43 -13.80 7.07
CA PHE A 343 -9.56 -12.70 8.02
C PHE A 343 -10.59 -13.03 9.10
N ALA A 344 -10.18 -13.04 10.37
CA ALA A 344 -11.02 -13.33 11.53
C ALA A 344 -11.89 -14.60 11.36
N GLY A 345 -11.30 -15.68 10.83
CA GLY A 345 -12.00 -16.95 10.60
C GLY A 345 -12.96 -16.92 9.42
N ARG A 346 -12.90 -15.92 8.56
CA ARG A 346 -13.70 -15.80 7.34
C ARG A 346 -12.80 -15.76 6.12
N GLY A 347 -13.23 -16.41 5.04
CA GLY A 347 -12.61 -16.25 3.74
C GLY A 347 -13.16 -15.04 3.00
N LEU A 348 -12.26 -14.23 2.46
CA LEU A 348 -12.55 -13.08 1.64
C LEU A 348 -11.83 -13.23 0.30
N LEU A 349 -12.39 -12.66 -0.76
CA LEU A 349 -11.73 -12.47 -2.05
C LEU A 349 -11.49 -10.98 -2.25
N ARG A 350 -10.23 -10.54 -2.30
CA ARG A 350 -9.92 -9.13 -2.50
C ARG A 350 -9.77 -8.81 -3.97
N LEU A 351 -10.66 -7.98 -4.48
CA LEU A 351 -10.70 -7.52 -5.85
C LEU A 351 -10.01 -6.16 -5.99
N ALA A 352 -9.42 -5.91 -7.14
CA ALA A 352 -8.85 -4.61 -7.50
C ALA A 352 -9.24 -4.26 -8.93
N ALA A 353 -9.47 -2.96 -9.20
CA ALA A 353 -9.62 -2.44 -10.56
C ALA A 353 -8.45 -1.53 -10.92
N ALA A 354 -7.94 -1.69 -12.13
CA ALA A 354 -6.89 -0.89 -12.74
C ALA A 354 -7.31 -0.45 -14.16
N PRO A 355 -6.65 0.51 -14.79
CA PRO A 355 -7.07 1.05 -16.09
C PRO A 355 -7.23 -0.01 -17.20
N TYR A 356 -6.48 -1.09 -17.13
CA TYR A 356 -6.49 -2.18 -18.11
C TYR A 356 -7.65 -3.18 -17.91
N ASN A 357 -8.40 -3.10 -16.80
CA ASN A 357 -9.54 -3.97 -16.55
C ASN A 357 -10.81 -3.49 -17.25
N ASP A 358 -11.70 -4.44 -17.55
CA ASP A 358 -13.06 -4.23 -18.02
C ASP A 358 -14.04 -5.16 -17.28
N GLU A 359 -15.32 -5.04 -17.56
CA GLU A 359 -16.39 -5.80 -16.90
C GLU A 359 -16.28 -7.30 -17.18
N ASP A 360 -15.89 -7.70 -18.41
CA ASP A 360 -15.68 -9.11 -18.79
C ASP A 360 -14.64 -9.82 -17.88
N ASP A 361 -13.68 -9.09 -17.30
CA ASP A 361 -12.69 -9.66 -16.38
C ASP A 361 -13.36 -10.21 -15.11
N TYR A 362 -14.34 -9.50 -14.60
CA TYR A 362 -15.10 -9.89 -13.40
C TYR A 362 -16.19 -10.91 -13.71
N GLU A 363 -16.83 -10.81 -14.87
CA GLU A 363 -17.80 -11.80 -15.32
C GLU A 363 -17.14 -13.17 -15.49
N ARG A 364 -15.99 -13.25 -16.16
CA ARG A 364 -15.22 -14.50 -16.28
C ARG A 364 -14.81 -15.07 -14.93
N LEU A 365 -14.41 -14.21 -13.98
CA LEU A 365 -14.12 -14.66 -12.63
C LEU A 365 -15.37 -15.21 -11.95
N ALA A 366 -16.51 -14.51 -12.02
CA ALA A 366 -17.79 -14.91 -11.44
C ALA A 366 -18.26 -16.25 -11.98
N ASP A 367 -18.18 -16.46 -13.30
CA ASP A 367 -18.54 -17.72 -13.96
C ASP A 367 -17.64 -18.89 -13.54
N GLY A 368 -16.35 -18.64 -13.36
CA GLY A 368 -15.36 -19.68 -12.99
C GLY A 368 -15.37 -20.06 -11.51
N LEU A 369 -15.73 -19.13 -10.62
CA LEU A 369 -15.61 -19.31 -9.18
C LEU A 369 -16.37 -20.54 -8.62
N PRO A 370 -17.64 -20.80 -8.96
CA PRO A 370 -18.39 -21.95 -8.40
C PRO A 370 -17.67 -23.29 -8.62
N ALA A 371 -17.13 -23.52 -9.81
CA ALA A 371 -16.37 -24.73 -10.11
C ALA A 371 -15.05 -24.80 -9.33
N LEU A 372 -14.34 -23.67 -9.22
CA LEU A 372 -13.07 -23.59 -8.49
C LEU A 372 -13.26 -23.76 -6.97
N LEU A 373 -14.38 -23.37 -6.41
CA LEU A 373 -14.70 -23.57 -5.00
C LEU A 373 -15.16 -25.00 -4.70
N GLY A 374 -15.96 -25.61 -5.60
CA GLY A 374 -16.48 -26.97 -5.45
C GLY A 374 -15.42 -28.08 -5.55
N ALA A 375 -14.33 -27.85 -6.26
CA ALA A 375 -13.22 -28.82 -6.42
C ALA A 375 -12.43 -29.10 -5.12
N GLY A 376 -12.70 -28.37 -4.03
CA GLY A 376 -12.04 -28.56 -2.72
C GLY A 376 -12.82 -29.40 -1.71
N SER A 377 -14.06 -29.82 -2.03
CA SER A 377 -14.91 -30.58 -1.08
C SER A 377 -14.89 -32.11 -1.28
N SER A 378 -14.10 -32.61 -2.23
CA SER A 378 -13.96 -34.04 -2.51
C SER A 378 -12.52 -34.51 -2.30
N ALA A 379 -12.02 -34.40 -1.07
CA ALA A 379 -10.94 -35.25 -0.60
C ALA A 379 -11.50 -36.11 0.55
N PRO A 380 -11.31 -37.42 0.51
CA PRO A 380 -11.83 -38.36 1.51
C PRO A 380 -11.19 -38.18 2.88
#